data_87367baf08247301a32f60f1965a2cd2
#
_entry.id   87367baf08247301a32f60f1965a2cd2
#
_cell.length_a   1.000
_cell.length_b   1.000
_cell.length_c   1.000
_cell.angle_alpha   90.00
_cell.angle_beta   90.00
_cell.angle_gamma   90.00
#
_symmetry.space_group_name_H-M   'P 1'
#
loop_
_entity.id
_entity.type
_entity.pdbx_description
1 polymer ?
#
loop_
_entity_poly.entity_id
_entity_poly.type
_entity_poly.pdbx_seq_one_letter_code
_entity_poly.pdbx_strand_id
1 'polypeptide(L)'
;MTVILLGLFCLTFASISSAQLTSAKDGPVVYGHHHLNVTSIETQNQFWVNTLGGEPAVLGNSEIVKFPNVLVFMREQTPTDGTIGSTVNHIGFWVPSVRAIIDTIKAAGYPIITRAELPASQEVVDDLAYIADQDTYIAYAMAPDNIKVEFVENRTQTIPLTLHHIHFYSHQLDAMKAWYVQTFNAIPGMRGSFEAADLPGVNLTFSPSSTPSEGTKGRSLDHIGFEVDDLKNFCQRLESQGVKFDRPYREIPGLGIGVAFLTDPFGTYIELTEGLDKL
;
A
#
# COMPACT_ATOMS: atom_id res chain seq x y z
N MET A 1 -48.42 23.57 -37.03
CA MET A 1 -48.20 22.44 -36.11
C MET A 1 -46.71 22.27 -35.91
N THR A 2 -46.18 22.83 -34.81
CA THR A 2 -44.75 22.82 -34.52
C THR A 2 -44.52 21.74 -33.48
N VAL A 3 -43.77 20.68 -33.86
CA VAL A 3 -43.42 19.58 -32.98
C VAL A 3 -42.15 19.97 -32.25
N ILE A 4 -42.23 20.17 -30.93
CA ILE A 4 -41.07 20.37 -30.04
C ILE A 4 -40.59 18.99 -29.64
N LEU A 5 -39.39 18.59 -30.09
CA LEU A 5 -38.67 17.41 -29.62
C LEU A 5 -37.98 17.76 -28.29
N LEU A 6 -38.49 17.23 -27.18
CA LEU A 6 -37.81 17.26 -25.88
C LEU A 6 -36.70 16.17 -25.87
N GLY A 7 -35.46 16.59 -25.99
CA GLY A 7 -34.29 15.70 -25.80
C GLY A 7 -34.13 15.36 -24.32
N LEU A 8 -34.34 14.09 -23.96
CA LEU A 8 -34.09 13.55 -22.64
C LEU A 8 -32.56 13.40 -22.45
N PHE A 9 -31.93 14.32 -21.72
CA PHE A 9 -30.51 14.21 -21.36
C PHE A 9 -30.39 13.22 -20.21
N CYS A 10 -29.98 12.00 -20.52
CA CYS A 10 -29.69 10.97 -19.50
C CYS A 10 -28.33 11.31 -18.87
N LEU A 11 -28.33 11.96 -17.70
CA LEU A 11 -27.16 12.11 -16.86
C LEU A 11 -26.80 10.73 -16.29
N THR A 12 -25.85 10.06 -16.89
CA THR A 12 -25.20 8.90 -16.26
C THR A 12 -24.34 9.40 -15.10
N PHE A 13 -24.84 9.28 -13.89
CA PHE A 13 -24.01 9.37 -12.70
C PHE A 13 -23.04 8.19 -12.75
N ALA A 14 -21.78 8.47 -13.07
CA ALA A 14 -20.70 7.54 -12.78
C ALA A 14 -20.72 7.32 -11.26
N SER A 15 -21.05 6.12 -10.82
CA SER A 15 -20.87 5.74 -9.42
C SER A 15 -19.38 5.87 -9.12
N ILE A 16 -19.00 6.88 -8.35
CA ILE A 16 -17.66 6.97 -7.78
C ILE A 16 -17.55 5.74 -6.88
N SER A 17 -16.73 4.77 -7.27
CA SER A 17 -16.42 3.64 -6.41
C SER A 17 -15.80 4.22 -5.14
N SER A 18 -16.53 4.09 -4.03
CA SER A 18 -16.05 4.50 -2.71
C SER A 18 -14.70 3.82 -2.45
N ALA A 19 -13.69 4.61 -2.08
CA ALA A 19 -12.40 4.10 -1.65
C ALA A 19 -12.58 3.39 -0.30
N GLN A 20 -12.89 2.10 -0.35
CA GLN A 20 -13.22 1.27 0.81
C GLN A 20 -12.18 0.15 0.96
N LEU A 21 -11.83 -0.16 2.21
CA LEU A 21 -11.00 -1.31 2.53
C LEU A 21 -11.75 -2.62 2.24
N THR A 22 -11.00 -3.67 1.91
CA THR A 22 -11.51 -5.03 1.97
C THR A 22 -11.99 -5.32 3.40
N SER A 23 -13.17 -5.90 3.53
CA SER A 23 -13.73 -6.19 4.84
C SER A 23 -12.89 -7.24 5.59
N ALA A 24 -12.58 -7.00 6.86
CA ALA A 24 -11.92 -7.98 7.71
C ALA A 24 -12.70 -9.31 7.85
N LYS A 25 -13.98 -9.32 7.48
CA LYS A 25 -14.81 -10.54 7.41
C LYS A 25 -14.50 -11.42 6.20
N ASP A 26 -13.83 -10.88 5.18
CA ASP A 26 -13.44 -11.63 3.97
C ASP A 26 -12.19 -12.50 4.19
N GLY A 27 -11.53 -12.33 5.35
CA GLY A 27 -10.42 -13.13 5.87
C GLY A 27 -10.09 -12.70 7.29
N PRO A 28 -9.38 -13.52 8.07
CA PRO A 28 -9.07 -13.16 9.47
C PRO A 28 -8.16 -11.93 9.56
N VAL A 29 -7.41 -11.64 8.50
CA VAL A 29 -6.52 -10.49 8.35
C VAL A 29 -6.61 -9.99 6.93
N VAL A 30 -6.83 -8.70 6.74
CA VAL A 30 -6.79 -8.03 5.44
C VAL A 30 -5.83 -6.85 5.50
N TYR A 31 -5.39 -6.33 4.36
CA TYR A 31 -4.55 -5.14 4.38
C TYR A 31 -5.39 -3.90 4.71
N GLY A 32 -4.86 -3.01 5.55
CA GLY A 32 -5.57 -1.83 6.02
C GLY A 32 -4.94 -0.53 5.56
N HIS A 33 -3.66 -0.29 5.91
CA HIS A 33 -3.11 1.04 5.71
C HIS A 33 -1.57 1.08 5.62
N HIS A 34 -1.08 2.23 5.14
CA HIS A 34 0.29 2.70 5.31
C HIS A 34 0.29 3.88 6.28
N HIS A 35 1.27 3.96 7.16
CA HIS A 35 1.50 5.15 7.97
C HIS A 35 2.83 5.79 7.58
N LEU A 36 2.76 7.04 7.15
CA LEU A 36 3.90 7.80 6.67
C LEU A 36 4.34 8.84 7.70
N ASN A 37 5.64 8.88 8.00
CA ASN A 37 6.28 10.05 8.59
C ASN A 37 6.66 10.98 7.44
N VAL A 38 6.29 12.24 7.53
CA VAL A 38 6.44 13.18 6.42
C VAL A 38 6.97 14.52 6.90
N THR A 39 7.74 15.19 6.07
CA THR A 39 8.22 16.55 6.37
C THR A 39 7.11 17.59 6.22
N SER A 40 6.10 17.34 5.37
CA SER A 40 4.96 18.21 5.13
C SER A 40 3.77 17.41 4.61
N ILE A 41 2.65 17.45 5.31
CA ILE A 41 1.38 16.86 4.87
C ILE A 41 0.89 17.53 3.58
N GLU A 42 1.05 18.85 3.44
CA GLU A 42 0.67 19.57 2.23
C GLU A 42 1.42 19.05 0.99
N THR A 43 2.73 18.84 1.11
CA THR A 43 3.54 18.28 0.01
C THR A 43 3.11 16.86 -0.34
N GLN A 44 2.77 16.05 0.63
CA GLN A 44 2.25 14.69 0.41
C GLN A 44 0.86 14.73 -0.25
N ASN A 45 -0.02 15.63 0.15
CA ASN A 45 -1.34 15.81 -0.48
C ASN A 45 -1.22 16.23 -1.95
N GLN A 46 -0.19 17.00 -2.35
CA GLN A 46 0.08 17.27 -3.77
C GLN A 46 0.35 15.98 -4.56
N PHE A 47 1.04 15.01 -3.96
CA PHE A 47 1.31 13.73 -4.60
C PHE A 47 0.10 12.78 -4.51
N TRP A 48 -0.35 12.45 -3.28
CA TRP A 48 -1.36 11.41 -3.09
C TRP A 48 -2.76 11.82 -3.55
N VAL A 49 -3.16 13.09 -3.31
CA VAL A 49 -4.49 13.58 -3.67
C VAL A 49 -4.50 14.19 -5.07
N ASN A 50 -3.68 15.23 -5.29
CA ASN A 50 -3.79 16.02 -6.52
C ASN A 50 -3.21 15.29 -7.74
N THR A 51 -2.16 14.48 -7.56
CA THR A 51 -1.51 13.76 -8.67
C THR A 51 -2.10 12.36 -8.86
N LEU A 52 -2.29 11.59 -7.78
CA LEU A 52 -2.78 10.20 -7.87
C LEU A 52 -4.30 10.07 -7.72
N GLY A 53 -5.01 11.12 -7.32
CA GLY A 53 -6.47 11.14 -7.24
C GLY A 53 -7.03 10.45 -5.98
N GLY A 54 -6.25 10.32 -4.91
CA GLY A 54 -6.73 9.81 -3.63
C GLY A 54 -7.78 10.74 -3.00
N GLU A 55 -8.72 10.16 -2.25
CA GLU A 55 -9.78 10.89 -1.57
C GLU A 55 -9.30 11.35 -0.18
N PRO A 56 -9.18 12.66 0.08
CA PRO A 56 -8.78 13.15 1.39
C PRO A 56 -9.89 12.93 2.42
N ALA A 57 -9.52 12.51 3.62
CA ALA A 57 -10.44 12.31 4.73
C ALA A 57 -9.75 12.62 6.08
N VAL A 58 -10.50 12.58 7.17
CA VAL A 58 -9.99 12.82 8.52
C VAL A 58 -10.50 11.72 9.45
N LEU A 59 -9.60 11.12 10.24
CA LEU A 59 -9.94 10.19 11.30
C LEU A 59 -9.39 10.69 12.64
N GLY A 60 -10.28 11.12 13.53
CA GLY A 60 -9.86 11.79 14.75
C GLY A 60 -9.10 13.08 14.44
N ASN A 61 -7.82 13.12 14.78
CA ASN A 61 -6.93 14.25 14.49
C ASN A 61 -5.94 13.93 13.34
N SER A 62 -6.09 12.79 12.66
CA SER A 62 -5.18 12.37 11.59
C SER A 62 -5.77 12.69 10.23
N GLU A 63 -5.00 13.38 9.40
CA GLU A 63 -5.29 13.46 7.96
C GLU A 63 -4.94 12.14 7.30
N ILE A 64 -5.84 11.65 6.46
CA ILE A 64 -5.68 10.40 5.73
C ILE A 64 -6.04 10.60 4.26
N VAL A 65 -5.48 9.78 3.39
CA VAL A 65 -5.89 9.67 1.99
C VAL A 65 -6.41 8.27 1.75
N LYS A 66 -7.60 8.17 1.17
CA LYS A 66 -8.26 6.89 0.88
C LYS A 66 -8.03 6.52 -0.57
N PHE A 67 -7.62 5.28 -0.78
CA PHE A 67 -7.65 4.59 -2.06
C PHE A 67 -8.39 3.26 -1.91
N PRO A 68 -8.92 2.68 -2.99
CA PRO A 68 -9.43 1.32 -2.94
C PRO A 68 -8.41 0.35 -2.34
N ASN A 69 -8.81 -0.36 -1.28
CA ASN A 69 -8.04 -1.33 -0.48
C ASN A 69 -6.89 -0.77 0.35
N VAL A 70 -6.72 0.56 0.49
CA VAL A 70 -5.70 1.09 1.39
C VAL A 70 -6.03 2.50 1.88
N LEU A 71 -5.75 2.75 3.16
CA LEU A 71 -5.69 4.09 3.73
C LEU A 71 -4.22 4.51 3.85
N VAL A 72 -3.93 5.77 3.55
CA VAL A 72 -2.61 6.36 3.75
C VAL A 72 -2.73 7.38 4.88
N PHE A 73 -2.19 7.03 6.05
CA PHE A 73 -2.08 7.93 7.19
C PHE A 73 -0.81 8.75 7.07
N MET A 74 -0.88 10.02 7.47
CA MET A 74 0.27 10.90 7.46
C MET A 74 0.45 11.57 8.81
N ARG A 75 1.71 11.66 9.25
CA ARG A 75 2.10 12.38 10.46
C ARG A 75 3.29 13.29 10.16
N GLU A 76 3.19 14.57 10.47
CA GLU A 76 4.34 15.46 10.39
C GLU A 76 5.39 15.08 11.42
N GLN A 77 6.38 14.36 10.94
CA GLN A 77 7.57 13.94 11.64
C GLN A 77 8.66 13.71 10.59
N THR A 78 9.75 14.45 10.67
CA THR A 78 10.88 14.24 9.75
C THR A 78 11.32 12.79 9.77
N PRO A 79 11.25 12.06 8.64
CA PRO A 79 11.69 10.66 8.59
C PRO A 79 13.22 10.57 8.72
N THR A 80 13.67 9.44 9.25
CA THR A 80 15.11 9.16 9.35
C THR A 80 15.73 8.84 7.99
N ASP A 81 14.94 8.28 7.08
CA ASP A 81 15.31 7.96 5.68
C ASP A 81 14.07 7.59 4.85
N GLY A 82 14.26 7.34 3.54
CA GLY A 82 13.23 6.87 2.60
C GLY A 82 12.91 5.37 2.74
N THR A 83 12.13 4.82 1.79
CA THR A 83 11.74 3.40 1.80
C THR A 83 12.84 2.48 1.29
N ILE A 84 13.71 2.95 0.38
CA ILE A 84 14.80 2.14 -0.16
C ILE A 84 15.78 1.76 0.96
N GLY A 85 16.16 0.47 1.00
CA GLY A 85 17.04 -0.07 2.04
C GLY A 85 16.33 -0.54 3.32
N SER A 86 15.02 -0.30 3.46
CA SER A 86 14.22 -0.86 4.54
C SER A 86 13.60 -2.22 4.18
N THR A 87 13.04 -2.89 5.17
CA THR A 87 12.33 -4.17 4.99
C THR A 87 11.12 -4.03 4.10
N VAL A 88 10.45 -2.87 4.06
CA VAL A 88 9.41 -2.54 3.07
C VAL A 88 9.99 -1.56 2.06
N ASN A 89 10.48 -2.09 0.96
CA ASN A 89 11.20 -1.32 -0.05
C ASN A 89 10.29 -0.38 -0.84
N HIS A 90 9.07 -0.82 -1.17
CA HIS A 90 8.07 -0.01 -1.86
C HIS A 90 6.66 -0.55 -1.72
N ILE A 91 5.72 0.28 -2.10
CA ILE A 91 4.31 -0.03 -2.24
C ILE A 91 3.94 0.00 -3.72
N GLY A 92 3.10 -0.93 -4.16
CA GLY A 92 2.70 -1.05 -5.54
C GLY A 92 1.21 -0.88 -5.75
N PHE A 93 0.85 -0.21 -6.83
CA PHE A 93 -0.54 0.02 -7.22
C PHE A 93 -0.84 -0.54 -8.61
N TRP A 94 -2.03 -1.13 -8.77
CA TRP A 94 -2.62 -1.40 -10.05
C TRP A 94 -3.16 -0.13 -10.69
N VAL A 95 -2.89 0.07 -11.98
CA VAL A 95 -3.43 1.15 -12.81
C VAL A 95 -3.88 0.61 -14.17
N PRO A 96 -4.91 1.18 -14.80
CA PRO A 96 -5.33 0.76 -16.15
C PRO A 96 -4.25 0.97 -17.22
N SER A 97 -3.41 2.00 -17.06
CA SER A 97 -2.31 2.34 -17.96
C SER A 97 -1.15 2.96 -17.17
N VAL A 98 -0.02 2.27 -17.18
CA VAL A 98 1.23 2.80 -16.59
C VAL A 98 1.72 4.03 -17.36
N ARG A 99 1.56 4.07 -18.69
CA ARG A 99 1.89 5.25 -19.49
C ARG A 99 1.17 6.49 -18.99
N ALA A 100 -0.17 6.40 -18.83
CA ALA A 100 -0.97 7.56 -18.44
C ALA A 100 -0.62 8.07 -17.04
N ILE A 101 -0.42 7.18 -16.06
CA ILE A 101 -0.07 7.62 -14.71
C ILE A 101 1.33 8.23 -14.65
N ILE A 102 2.31 7.68 -15.37
CA ILE A 102 3.67 8.23 -15.42
C ILE A 102 3.69 9.61 -16.09
N ASP A 103 2.93 9.82 -17.15
CA ASP A 103 2.81 11.14 -17.79
C ASP A 103 2.21 12.17 -16.82
N THR A 104 1.21 11.77 -16.01
CA THR A 104 0.63 12.61 -14.95
C THR A 104 1.66 12.96 -13.87
N ILE A 105 2.41 11.97 -13.38
CA ILE A 105 3.43 12.15 -12.33
C ILE A 105 4.56 13.05 -12.83
N LYS A 106 5.02 12.86 -14.07
CA LYS A 106 6.04 13.71 -14.71
C LYS A 106 5.55 15.16 -14.87
N ALA A 107 4.30 15.34 -15.31
CA ALA A 107 3.70 16.67 -15.46
C ALA A 107 3.58 17.40 -14.11
N ALA A 108 3.40 16.66 -13.02
CA ALA A 108 3.40 17.20 -11.65
C ALA A 108 4.82 17.43 -11.09
N GLY A 109 5.88 17.08 -11.83
CA GLY A 109 7.28 17.36 -11.47
C GLY A 109 7.96 16.31 -10.58
N TYR A 110 7.35 15.12 -10.39
CA TYR A 110 7.95 14.07 -9.58
C TYR A 110 8.89 13.16 -10.40
N PRO A 111 9.99 12.67 -9.79
CA PRO A 111 10.96 11.83 -10.48
C PRO A 111 10.41 10.45 -10.84
N ILE A 112 10.69 10.00 -12.06
CA ILE A 112 10.51 8.61 -12.47
C ILE A 112 11.86 7.91 -12.38
N ILE A 113 11.92 6.80 -11.68
CA ILE A 113 13.16 6.11 -11.33
C ILE A 113 13.25 4.68 -11.90
N THR A 114 12.36 4.33 -12.84
CA THR A 114 12.26 2.97 -13.41
C THR A 114 13.62 2.44 -13.90
N ARG A 115 14.40 3.27 -14.61
CA ARG A 115 15.72 2.85 -15.11
C ARG A 115 16.72 2.58 -13.98
N ALA A 116 16.65 3.33 -12.89
CA ALA A 116 17.55 3.19 -11.75
C ALA A 116 17.23 1.93 -10.91
N GLU A 117 15.96 1.53 -10.88
CA GLU A 117 15.48 0.41 -10.06
C GLU A 117 15.64 -0.96 -10.74
N LEU A 118 15.73 -1.00 -12.05
CA LEU A 118 15.79 -2.24 -12.79
C LEU A 118 17.22 -2.59 -13.26
N PRO A 119 17.58 -3.88 -13.33
CA PRO A 119 18.88 -4.30 -13.80
C PRO A 119 19.12 -3.83 -15.25
N ALA A 120 20.39 -3.65 -15.63
CA ALA A 120 20.75 -3.17 -16.97
C ALA A 120 20.25 -4.09 -18.11
N SER A 121 20.03 -5.37 -17.82
CA SER A 121 19.48 -6.36 -18.77
C SER A 121 17.98 -6.18 -19.05
N GLN A 122 17.26 -5.47 -18.16
CA GLN A 122 15.84 -5.16 -18.38
C GLN A 122 15.72 -3.95 -19.30
N GLU A 123 15.02 -4.10 -20.41
CA GLU A 123 14.73 -2.98 -21.31
C GLU A 123 13.76 -2.00 -20.62
N VAL A 124 14.09 -0.71 -20.70
CA VAL A 124 13.24 0.40 -20.24
C VAL A 124 13.14 1.40 -21.37
N VAL A 125 11.92 1.60 -21.88
CA VAL A 125 11.61 2.52 -22.95
C VAL A 125 10.65 3.59 -22.44
N ASP A 126 11.01 4.85 -22.59
CA ASP A 126 10.20 6.00 -22.12
C ASP A 126 9.72 5.83 -20.66
N ASP A 127 10.62 5.41 -19.78
CA ASP A 127 10.40 5.16 -18.35
C ASP A 127 9.52 3.94 -18.00
N LEU A 128 9.13 3.12 -18.97
CA LEU A 128 8.36 1.89 -18.78
C LEU A 128 9.20 0.65 -19.02
N ALA A 129 8.97 -0.40 -18.25
CA ALA A 129 9.52 -1.73 -18.47
C ALA A 129 8.39 -2.73 -18.69
N TYR A 130 8.53 -3.59 -19.71
CA TYR A 130 7.64 -4.74 -19.90
C TYR A 130 8.18 -5.95 -19.17
N ILE A 131 7.37 -6.55 -18.33
CA ILE A 131 7.71 -7.73 -17.52
C ILE A 131 7.03 -8.95 -18.14
N ALA A 132 7.79 -9.71 -18.90
CA ALA A 132 7.26 -10.76 -19.77
C ALA A 132 6.60 -11.93 -19.01
N ASP A 133 7.11 -12.32 -17.83
CA ASP A 133 6.56 -13.40 -17.00
C ASP A 133 5.26 -13.03 -16.30
N GLN A 134 4.93 -11.74 -16.26
CA GLN A 134 3.68 -11.21 -15.71
C GLN A 134 2.77 -10.58 -16.78
N ASP A 135 3.20 -10.54 -18.04
CA ASP A 135 2.51 -9.89 -19.18
C ASP A 135 2.00 -8.48 -18.85
N THR A 136 2.87 -7.66 -18.22
CA THR A 136 2.49 -6.32 -17.76
C THR A 136 3.59 -5.29 -17.97
N TYR A 137 3.20 -4.02 -18.05
CA TYR A 137 4.12 -2.88 -17.91
C TYR A 137 4.20 -2.44 -16.46
N ILE A 138 5.41 -2.03 -16.06
CA ILE A 138 5.66 -1.41 -14.77
C ILE A 138 6.45 -0.11 -14.91
N ALA A 139 6.34 0.74 -13.90
CA ALA A 139 7.21 1.88 -13.70
C ALA A 139 7.33 2.23 -12.23
N TYR A 140 8.41 2.93 -11.87
CA TYR A 140 8.67 3.39 -10.51
C TYR A 140 8.76 4.91 -10.48
N ALA A 141 8.09 5.52 -9.49
CA ALA A 141 8.21 6.92 -9.16
C ALA A 141 8.73 7.11 -7.73
N MET A 142 9.31 8.28 -7.49
CA MET A 142 9.70 8.71 -6.15
C MET A 142 8.74 9.79 -5.66
N ALA A 143 7.93 9.45 -4.67
CA ALA A 143 7.07 10.38 -3.94
C ALA A 143 7.91 11.25 -2.97
N PRO A 144 7.35 12.33 -2.40
CA PRO A 144 8.05 13.14 -1.39
C PRO A 144 8.56 12.27 -0.22
N ASP A 145 9.57 12.76 0.48
CA ASP A 145 10.26 12.05 1.56
C ASP A 145 10.87 10.71 1.15
N ASN A 146 11.24 10.56 -0.14
CA ASN A 146 11.85 9.36 -0.71
C ASN A 146 11.02 8.08 -0.53
N ILE A 147 9.72 8.19 -0.68
CA ILE A 147 8.82 7.03 -0.71
C ILE A 147 8.78 6.48 -2.14
N LYS A 148 9.29 5.27 -2.34
CA LYS A 148 9.24 4.60 -3.64
C LYS A 148 7.88 3.97 -3.88
N VAL A 149 7.29 4.23 -5.05
CA VAL A 149 6.00 3.71 -5.49
C VAL A 149 6.16 3.01 -6.83
N GLU A 150 5.64 1.78 -6.93
CA GLU A 150 5.54 1.02 -8.18
C GLU A 150 4.13 1.13 -8.75
N PHE A 151 4.04 1.29 -10.06
CA PHE A 151 2.79 1.19 -10.81
C PHE A 151 2.86 -0.02 -11.73
N VAL A 152 1.83 -0.85 -11.67
CA VAL A 152 1.71 -2.09 -12.44
C VAL A 152 0.45 -2.01 -13.29
N GLU A 153 0.57 -2.30 -14.59
CA GLU A 153 -0.55 -2.17 -15.51
C GLU A 153 -1.55 -3.33 -15.40
N ASN A 154 -2.81 -3.00 -15.20
CA ASN A 154 -3.93 -3.92 -15.33
C ASN A 154 -4.94 -3.36 -16.34
N ARG A 155 -4.81 -3.75 -17.61
CA ARG A 155 -5.61 -3.22 -18.73
C ARG A 155 -7.10 -3.51 -18.61
N THR A 156 -7.49 -4.43 -17.74
CA THR A 156 -8.91 -4.77 -17.51
C THR A 156 -9.54 -3.99 -16.36
N GLN A 157 -8.70 -3.28 -15.58
CA GLN A 157 -9.16 -2.50 -14.45
C GLN A 157 -9.90 -1.24 -14.92
N THR A 158 -11.06 -0.97 -14.32
CA THR A 158 -11.86 0.25 -14.58
C THR A 158 -11.63 1.33 -13.51
N ILE A 159 -11.09 0.95 -12.34
CA ILE A 159 -10.77 1.87 -11.24
C ILE A 159 -9.40 2.51 -11.55
N PRO A 160 -9.25 3.83 -11.39
CA PRO A 160 -8.02 4.52 -11.78
C PRO A 160 -6.76 4.02 -11.07
N LEU A 161 -6.87 3.70 -9.77
CA LEU A 161 -5.75 3.22 -8.96
C LEU A 161 -6.28 2.38 -7.80
N THR A 162 -5.69 1.19 -7.58
CA THR A 162 -5.96 0.33 -6.41
C THR A 162 -4.66 -0.23 -5.85
N LEU A 163 -4.64 -0.53 -4.55
CA LEU A 163 -3.48 -1.22 -3.98
C LEU A 163 -3.27 -2.56 -4.70
N HIS A 164 -2.02 -2.89 -4.99
CA HIS A 164 -1.62 -4.17 -5.55
C HIS A 164 -0.77 -4.98 -4.58
N HIS A 165 0.37 -4.43 -4.13
CA HIS A 165 1.31 -5.20 -3.32
C HIS A 165 2.14 -4.33 -2.37
N ILE A 166 2.70 -5.02 -1.38
CA ILE A 166 3.79 -4.55 -0.54
C ILE A 166 5.03 -5.36 -0.90
N HIS A 167 6.13 -4.69 -1.23
CA HIS A 167 7.35 -5.37 -1.62
C HIS A 167 8.39 -5.35 -0.50
N PHE A 168 8.61 -6.53 0.06
CA PHE A 168 9.59 -6.75 1.11
C PHE A 168 10.96 -7.11 0.53
N TYR A 169 12.00 -6.62 1.19
CA TYR A 169 13.39 -6.99 0.91
C TYR A 169 14.03 -7.54 2.17
N SER A 170 14.60 -8.74 2.08
CA SER A 170 15.25 -9.40 3.21
C SER A 170 16.42 -10.28 2.77
N HIS A 171 17.49 -10.31 3.56
CA HIS A 171 18.56 -11.30 3.42
C HIS A 171 18.15 -12.68 3.98
N GLN A 172 17.00 -12.76 4.68
CA GLN A 172 16.38 -13.96 5.20
C GLN A 172 14.99 -14.17 4.58
N LEU A 173 14.92 -14.16 3.25
CA LEU A 173 13.68 -14.14 2.48
C LEU A 173 12.70 -15.24 2.88
N ASP A 174 13.18 -16.51 2.90
CA ASP A 174 12.32 -17.66 3.20
C ASP A 174 11.74 -17.60 4.62
N ALA A 175 12.56 -17.16 5.59
CA ALA A 175 12.13 -17.00 6.97
C ALA A 175 11.10 -15.87 7.10
N MET A 176 11.31 -14.75 6.39
CA MET A 176 10.36 -13.64 6.37
C MET A 176 9.02 -14.07 5.78
N LYS A 177 9.00 -14.68 4.58
CA LYS A 177 7.77 -15.21 3.97
C LYS A 177 7.06 -16.19 4.90
N ALA A 178 7.79 -17.15 5.47
CA ALA A 178 7.22 -18.14 6.39
C ALA A 178 6.58 -17.49 7.63
N TRP A 179 7.17 -16.42 8.15
CA TRP A 179 6.63 -15.70 9.28
C TRP A 179 5.26 -15.05 8.96
N TYR A 180 5.13 -14.37 7.80
CA TYR A 180 3.86 -13.77 7.37
C TYR A 180 2.79 -14.83 7.12
N VAL A 181 3.16 -15.96 6.50
CA VAL A 181 2.26 -17.13 6.30
C VAL A 181 1.76 -17.67 7.64
N GLN A 182 2.64 -17.89 8.61
CA GLN A 182 2.28 -18.47 9.91
C GLN A 182 1.51 -17.49 10.81
N THR A 183 1.90 -16.22 10.81
CA THR A 183 1.36 -15.21 11.72
C THR A 183 -0.01 -14.70 11.26
N PHE A 184 -0.15 -14.43 9.95
CA PHE A 184 -1.33 -13.81 9.36
C PHE A 184 -2.18 -14.74 8.49
N ASN A 185 -1.80 -16.03 8.37
CA ASN A 185 -2.43 -16.99 7.46
C ASN A 185 -2.39 -16.55 5.99
N ALA A 186 -1.36 -15.79 5.58
CA ALA A 186 -1.18 -15.43 4.19
C ALA A 186 -1.01 -16.70 3.34
N ILE A 187 -1.62 -16.73 2.16
CA ILE A 187 -1.58 -17.88 1.26
C ILE A 187 -0.27 -17.82 0.46
N PRO A 188 0.67 -18.77 0.66
CA PRO A 188 1.93 -18.76 -0.04
C PRO A 188 1.77 -19.02 -1.53
N GLY A 189 2.50 -18.27 -2.36
CA GLY A 189 2.44 -18.32 -3.81
C GLY A 189 3.66 -17.70 -4.46
N MET A 190 3.49 -17.33 -5.74
CA MET A 190 4.46 -16.62 -6.56
C MET A 190 3.77 -15.45 -7.27
N ARG A 191 4.49 -14.36 -7.50
CA ARG A 191 4.10 -13.27 -8.41
C ARG A 191 5.15 -13.17 -9.51
N GLY A 192 4.86 -13.72 -10.70
CA GLY A 192 5.89 -13.96 -11.70
C GLY A 192 7.03 -14.80 -11.12
N SER A 193 8.24 -14.30 -11.17
CA SER A 193 9.43 -14.94 -10.59
C SER A 193 9.67 -14.64 -9.10
N PHE A 194 8.85 -13.77 -8.48
CA PHE A 194 9.02 -13.40 -7.06
C PHE A 194 8.31 -14.37 -6.12
N GLU A 195 8.95 -14.67 -4.99
CA GLU A 195 8.28 -15.28 -3.86
C GLU A 195 7.17 -14.34 -3.36
N ALA A 196 5.99 -14.89 -3.06
CA ALA A 196 4.84 -14.11 -2.64
C ALA A 196 3.98 -14.85 -1.62
N ALA A 197 3.12 -14.10 -0.94
CA ALA A 197 2.02 -14.62 -0.15
C ALA A 197 0.83 -13.65 -0.23
N ASP A 198 -0.38 -14.17 -0.38
CA ASP A 198 -1.58 -13.35 -0.56
C ASP A 198 -2.37 -13.21 0.74
N LEU A 199 -2.80 -11.99 1.00
CA LEU A 199 -3.88 -11.67 1.92
C LEU A 199 -5.01 -11.01 1.12
N PRO A 200 -6.27 -11.07 1.57
CA PRO A 200 -7.34 -10.31 0.93
C PRO A 200 -6.97 -8.83 0.82
N GLY A 201 -7.05 -8.29 -0.41
CA GLY A 201 -6.73 -6.89 -0.71
C GLY A 201 -5.26 -6.57 -0.99
N VAL A 202 -4.31 -7.52 -0.83
CA VAL A 202 -2.89 -7.25 -1.07
C VAL A 202 -2.08 -8.52 -1.39
N ASN A 203 -1.13 -8.41 -2.31
CA ASN A 203 -0.05 -9.38 -2.47
C ASN A 203 1.16 -8.92 -1.63
N LEU A 204 1.71 -9.79 -0.80
CA LEU A 204 2.98 -9.61 -0.12
C LEU A 204 4.07 -10.22 -0.99
N THR A 205 4.87 -9.38 -1.65
CA THR A 205 5.96 -9.81 -2.53
C THR A 205 7.28 -9.75 -1.77
N PHE A 206 8.14 -10.75 -1.96
CA PHE A 206 9.42 -10.87 -1.26
C PHE A 206 10.56 -10.98 -2.24
N SER A 207 11.61 -10.16 -2.04
CA SER A 207 12.85 -10.20 -2.82
C SER A 207 14.06 -10.34 -1.91
N PRO A 208 15.13 -11.03 -2.38
CA PRO A 208 16.36 -11.13 -1.64
C PRO A 208 17.08 -9.78 -1.58
N SER A 209 17.64 -9.46 -0.42
CA SER A 209 18.59 -8.37 -0.23
C SER A 209 20.00 -8.94 -0.03
N SER A 210 21.01 -8.34 -0.65
CA SER A 210 22.41 -8.75 -0.47
C SER A 210 22.97 -8.37 0.90
N THR A 211 22.34 -7.41 1.58
CA THR A 211 22.70 -6.93 2.92
C THR A 211 21.44 -6.92 3.81
N PRO A 212 21.60 -6.96 5.15
CA PRO A 212 20.48 -6.76 6.04
C PRO A 212 19.72 -5.47 5.70
N SER A 213 18.40 -5.57 5.60
CA SER A 213 17.52 -4.40 5.45
C SER A 213 17.30 -3.73 6.80
N GLU A 214 17.18 -2.42 6.80
CA GLU A 214 16.87 -1.65 8.00
C GLU A 214 15.38 -1.79 8.37
N GLY A 215 15.05 -1.62 9.65
CA GLY A 215 13.66 -1.59 10.10
C GLY A 215 12.91 -0.37 9.55
N THR A 216 11.57 -0.46 9.47
CA THR A 216 10.75 0.63 8.92
C THR A 216 10.50 1.76 9.92
N LYS A 217 10.51 1.48 11.22
CA LYS A 217 10.14 2.43 12.28
C LYS A 217 10.97 3.71 12.25
N GLY A 218 10.30 4.84 12.13
CA GLY A 218 10.93 6.17 12.05
C GLY A 218 11.30 6.60 10.63
N ARG A 219 11.21 5.73 9.62
CA ARG A 219 11.45 6.05 8.20
C ARG A 219 10.21 6.68 7.56
N SER A 220 10.30 7.07 6.30
CA SER A 220 9.17 7.70 5.59
C SER A 220 7.93 6.79 5.51
N LEU A 221 8.11 5.50 5.28
CA LEU A 221 7.08 4.50 5.55
C LEU A 221 7.41 3.91 6.94
N ASP A 222 6.72 4.42 7.96
CA ASP A 222 6.97 4.04 9.37
C ASP A 222 6.45 2.63 9.68
N HIS A 223 5.23 2.33 9.26
CA HIS A 223 4.63 1.02 9.42
C HIS A 223 3.57 0.72 8.36
N ILE A 224 3.32 -0.57 8.22
CA ILE A 224 2.18 -1.12 7.48
C ILE A 224 1.11 -1.56 8.47
N GLY A 225 -0.15 -1.50 8.06
CA GLY A 225 -1.28 -1.85 8.91
C GLY A 225 -2.14 -2.95 8.34
N PHE A 226 -2.54 -3.89 9.19
CA PHE A 226 -3.50 -4.93 8.86
C PHE A 226 -4.79 -4.74 9.66
N GLU A 227 -5.91 -4.81 8.98
CA GLU A 227 -7.22 -4.83 9.60
C GLU A 227 -7.58 -6.27 9.97
N VAL A 228 -8.08 -6.49 11.18
CA VAL A 228 -8.31 -7.80 11.78
C VAL A 228 -9.72 -7.85 12.34
N ASP A 229 -10.44 -8.93 12.07
CA ASP A 229 -11.70 -9.24 12.76
C ASP A 229 -11.38 -9.80 14.16
N ASP A 230 -12.00 -9.23 15.22
CA ASP A 230 -11.75 -9.59 16.63
C ASP A 230 -10.26 -9.46 17.05
N LEU A 231 -9.73 -8.25 16.92
CA LEU A 231 -8.32 -7.93 17.18
C LEU A 231 -7.87 -8.34 18.58
N LYS A 232 -8.73 -8.21 19.60
CA LYS A 232 -8.38 -8.58 20.98
C LYS A 232 -8.01 -10.05 21.09
N ASN A 233 -8.85 -10.94 20.58
CA ASN A 233 -8.58 -12.38 20.60
C ASN A 233 -7.43 -12.74 19.66
N PHE A 234 -7.29 -12.03 18.54
CA PHE A 234 -6.16 -12.21 17.62
C PHE A 234 -4.83 -11.90 18.33
N CYS A 235 -4.72 -10.81 19.06
CA CYS A 235 -3.51 -10.48 19.84
C CYS A 235 -3.21 -11.54 20.91
N GLN A 236 -4.21 -12.02 21.65
CA GLN A 236 -4.03 -13.09 22.64
C GLN A 236 -3.49 -14.38 22.00
N ARG A 237 -3.99 -14.73 20.81
CA ARG A 237 -3.48 -15.87 20.04
C ARG A 237 -2.00 -15.70 19.67
N LEU A 238 -1.62 -14.51 19.14
CA LEU A 238 -0.24 -14.22 18.79
C LEU A 238 0.69 -14.25 20.02
N GLU A 239 0.26 -13.68 21.15
CA GLU A 239 1.01 -13.73 22.43
C GLU A 239 1.23 -15.19 22.89
N SER A 240 0.21 -16.05 22.77
CA SER A 240 0.33 -17.47 23.09
C SER A 240 1.34 -18.22 22.19
N GLN A 241 1.57 -17.72 21.00
CA GLN A 241 2.57 -18.21 20.05
C GLN A 241 3.96 -17.59 20.23
N GLY A 242 4.12 -16.69 21.22
CA GLY A 242 5.38 -16.06 21.56
C GLY A 242 5.66 -14.73 20.83
N VAL A 243 4.70 -14.20 20.07
CA VAL A 243 4.83 -12.87 19.48
C VAL A 243 4.78 -11.82 20.58
N LYS A 244 5.70 -10.87 20.54
CA LYS A 244 5.77 -9.76 21.50
C LYS A 244 5.20 -8.50 20.85
N PHE A 245 4.31 -7.82 21.56
CA PHE A 245 3.78 -6.54 21.14
C PHE A 245 4.65 -5.39 21.69
N ASP A 246 5.00 -4.42 20.85
CA ASP A 246 5.59 -3.14 21.25
C ASP A 246 4.56 -2.28 22.02
N ARG A 247 3.30 -2.36 21.57
CA ARG A 247 2.14 -1.78 22.24
C ARG A 247 1.01 -2.81 22.20
N PRO A 248 0.57 -3.35 23.35
CA PRO A 248 -0.51 -4.34 23.37
C PRO A 248 -1.85 -3.74 22.95
N TYR A 249 -2.81 -4.62 22.71
CA TYR A 249 -4.18 -4.23 22.34
C TYR A 249 -4.75 -3.15 23.25
N ARG A 250 -5.35 -2.13 22.64
CA ARG A 250 -6.14 -1.10 23.28
C ARG A 250 -7.19 -0.56 22.34
N GLU A 251 -8.28 -0.07 22.89
CA GLU A 251 -9.26 0.72 22.13
C GLU A 251 -8.84 2.20 22.10
N ILE A 252 -9.13 2.87 20.97
CA ILE A 252 -8.97 4.32 20.87
C ILE A 252 -10.28 4.97 21.32
N PRO A 253 -10.29 5.72 22.44
CA PRO A 253 -11.50 6.32 22.98
C PRO A 253 -12.21 7.20 21.96
N GLY A 254 -13.52 7.00 21.78
CA GLY A 254 -14.36 7.82 20.91
C GLY A 254 -14.31 7.51 19.41
N LEU A 255 -13.40 6.61 18.95
CA LEU A 255 -13.31 6.24 17.53
C LEU A 255 -13.91 4.85 17.25
N GLY A 256 -14.06 4.00 18.27
CA GLY A 256 -14.50 2.61 18.07
C GLY A 256 -13.49 1.75 17.30
N ILE A 257 -12.21 2.10 17.40
CA ILE A 257 -11.11 1.43 16.73
C ILE A 257 -10.23 0.76 17.76
N GLY A 258 -9.96 -0.54 17.57
CA GLY A 258 -8.93 -1.28 18.29
C GLY A 258 -7.59 -1.16 17.60
N VAL A 259 -6.49 -1.08 18.38
CA VAL A 259 -5.13 -1.03 17.84
C VAL A 259 -4.15 -1.87 18.66
N ALA A 260 -3.15 -2.44 18.03
CA ALA A 260 -1.99 -3.05 18.65
C ALA A 260 -0.77 -2.91 17.71
N PHE A 261 0.45 -2.88 18.27
CA PHE A 261 1.67 -2.72 17.47
C PHE A 261 2.68 -3.79 17.80
N LEU A 262 3.35 -4.30 16.79
CA LEU A 262 4.46 -5.24 16.93
C LEU A 262 5.55 -4.93 15.89
N THR A 263 6.75 -5.41 16.14
CA THR A 263 7.82 -5.42 15.15
C THR A 263 8.08 -6.87 14.77
N ASP A 264 8.08 -7.17 13.46
CA ASP A 264 8.41 -8.51 12.99
C ASP A 264 9.89 -8.85 13.26
N PRO A 265 10.32 -10.13 13.17
CA PRO A 265 11.69 -10.52 13.43
C PRO A 265 12.75 -9.89 12.52
N PHE A 266 12.32 -9.21 11.45
CA PHE A 266 13.17 -8.63 10.41
C PHE A 266 13.25 -7.10 10.49
N GLY A 267 12.44 -6.48 11.36
CA GLY A 267 12.43 -5.04 11.63
C GLY A 267 11.25 -4.28 11.00
N THR A 268 10.30 -4.97 10.37
CA THR A 268 9.07 -4.30 9.89
C THR A 268 8.18 -3.95 11.07
N TYR A 269 7.88 -2.66 11.24
CA TYR A 269 6.90 -2.20 12.21
C TYR A 269 5.50 -2.38 11.65
N ILE A 270 4.61 -2.98 12.43
CA ILE A 270 3.28 -3.40 12.01
C ILE A 270 2.25 -2.88 13.00
N GLU A 271 1.20 -2.25 12.51
CA GLU A 271 -0.02 -1.94 13.26
C GLU A 271 -1.11 -2.96 12.91
N LEU A 272 -1.77 -3.49 13.93
CA LEU A 272 -3.00 -4.26 13.78
C LEU A 272 -4.15 -3.37 14.20
N THR A 273 -5.21 -3.33 13.39
CA THR A 273 -6.38 -2.49 13.64
C THR A 273 -7.66 -3.31 13.55
N GLU A 274 -8.72 -2.81 14.19
CA GLU A 274 -10.09 -3.28 14.05
C GLU A 274 -11.01 -2.08 13.94
N GLY A 275 -11.84 -2.03 12.90
CA GLY A 275 -12.85 -0.99 12.71
C GLY A 275 -12.53 0.07 11.67
N LEU A 276 -11.36 0.04 11.01
CA LEU A 276 -11.02 0.93 9.91
C LEU A 276 -11.79 0.60 8.62
N ASP A 277 -12.20 -0.65 8.43
CA ASP A 277 -13.01 -1.09 7.29
C ASP A 277 -14.42 -0.50 7.25
N LYS A 278 -14.81 0.23 8.28
CA LYS A 278 -16.10 0.93 8.40
C LYS A 278 -16.05 2.42 8.01
N LEU A 279 -14.88 2.92 7.57
CA LEU A 279 -14.65 4.33 7.23
C LEU A 279 -15.13 4.71 5.82
#